data_b237952a1913959a94efd043755b015c
#
_entry.id   b237952a1913959a94efd043755b015c
#
_cell.length_a   1.000
_cell.length_b   1.000
_cell.length_c   1.000
_cell.angle_alpha   90.00
_cell.angle_beta   90.00
_cell.angle_gamma   90.00
#
_symmetry.space_group_name_H-M   'P 1'
#
loop_
_entity.id
_entity.type
_entity.pdbx_description
1 polymer ?
#
loop_
_entity_poly.entity_id
_entity_poly.type
_entity_poly.pdbx_seq_one_letter_code
_entity_poly.pdbx_strand_id
1 'polypeptide(L)'
;MSNLLYDSLFGRHVGDEKPFLTFADGSQISYERFLCMASRFANTLRAAGLTAGDRLAVQVEKSAEALAIYAACVQSGVIFLPLNTAYKPAEVDYFICDSGARMLIACDSAALHPIAAARDVILHHMEADGS
;
A
#
# COMPACT_ATOMS: atom_id res chain seq x y z
N MET A 1 2.77 22.11 0.51
CA MET A 1 1.29 22.01 0.46
C MET A 1 0.82 20.99 1.48
N SER A 2 -0.13 21.36 2.32
CA SER A 2 -0.66 20.42 3.31
C SER A 2 -1.60 19.42 2.63
N ASN A 3 -1.59 18.19 3.12
CA ASN A 3 -2.52 17.14 2.71
C ASN A 3 -3.60 17.03 3.77
N LEU A 4 -4.76 17.60 3.51
CA LEU A 4 -5.84 17.67 4.48
C LEU A 4 -6.33 16.29 4.94
N LEU A 5 -6.41 15.34 4.03
CA LEU A 5 -6.84 13.99 4.39
C LEU A 5 -5.83 13.31 5.30
N TYR A 6 -4.54 13.39 4.96
CA TYR A 6 -3.49 12.83 5.79
C TYR A 6 -3.46 13.49 7.17
N ASP A 7 -3.51 14.83 7.23
CA ASP A 7 -3.48 15.56 8.48
C ASP A 7 -4.67 15.20 9.38
N SER A 8 -5.85 15.05 8.79
CA SER A 8 -7.06 14.69 9.51
C SER A 8 -7.02 13.28 10.08
N LEU A 9 -6.52 12.30 9.30
CA LEU A 9 -6.52 10.89 9.68
C LEU A 9 -5.29 10.50 10.50
N PHE A 10 -4.12 11.00 10.15
CA PHE A 10 -2.84 10.49 10.67
C PHE A 10 -1.91 11.57 11.21
N GLY A 11 -1.81 12.72 10.54
CA GLY A 11 -0.79 13.72 10.86
C GLY A 11 -0.85 14.23 12.30
N ARG A 12 -2.03 14.31 12.88
CA ARG A 12 -2.24 14.73 14.28
C ARG A 12 -1.69 13.73 15.29
N HIS A 13 -1.38 12.51 14.85
CA HIS A 13 -0.88 11.44 15.71
C HIS A 13 0.63 11.24 15.60
N VAL A 14 1.33 12.11 14.89
CA VAL A 14 2.80 12.04 14.80
C VAL A 14 3.38 12.20 16.20
N GLY A 15 4.22 11.25 16.61
CA GLY A 15 4.77 11.21 17.96
C GLY A 15 3.85 10.65 19.03
N ASP A 16 2.64 10.22 18.67
CA ASP A 16 1.66 9.67 19.61
C ASP A 16 1.99 8.19 19.88
N GLU A 17 2.34 7.88 21.11
CA GLU A 17 2.70 6.52 21.54
C GLU A 17 1.49 5.66 21.92
N LYS A 18 0.27 6.19 21.82
CA LYS A 18 -0.94 5.43 22.13
C LYS A 18 -1.10 4.29 21.13
N PRO A 19 -1.66 3.14 21.55
CA PRO A 19 -1.95 2.06 20.65
C PRO A 19 -2.91 2.47 19.55
N PHE A 20 -2.56 2.15 18.31
CA PHE A 20 -3.41 2.36 17.15
C PHE A 20 -4.07 1.05 16.72
N LEU A 21 -3.28 -0.05 16.70
CA LEU A 21 -3.75 -1.38 16.33
C LEU A 21 -3.44 -2.35 17.45
N THR A 22 -4.43 -3.20 17.77
CA THR A 22 -4.27 -4.32 18.70
C THR A 22 -4.62 -5.59 17.94
N PHE A 23 -3.71 -6.57 17.98
CA PHE A 23 -3.89 -7.83 17.26
C PHE A 23 -4.50 -8.90 18.17
N ALA A 24 -4.97 -9.99 17.55
CA ALA A 24 -5.61 -11.10 18.27
C ALA A 24 -4.70 -11.75 19.32
N ASP A 25 -3.39 -11.72 19.11
CA ASP A 25 -2.40 -12.26 20.06
C ASP A 25 -2.07 -11.29 21.20
N GLY A 26 -2.70 -10.12 21.25
CA GLY A 26 -2.47 -9.09 22.26
C GLY A 26 -1.35 -8.11 21.93
N SER A 27 -0.60 -8.33 20.86
CA SER A 27 0.41 -7.34 20.44
C SER A 27 -0.25 -6.07 19.94
N GLN A 28 0.49 -4.96 20.03
CA GLN A 28 -0.01 -3.63 19.67
C GLN A 28 1.02 -2.88 18.85
N ILE A 29 0.52 -1.99 17.98
CA ILE A 29 1.34 -1.02 17.25
C ILE A 29 0.84 0.37 17.62
N SER A 30 1.75 1.24 18.08
CA SER A 30 1.43 2.63 18.40
C SER A 30 1.20 3.44 17.11
N TYR A 31 0.54 4.60 17.25
CA TYR A 31 0.40 5.54 16.14
C TYR A 31 1.76 5.94 15.57
N GLU A 32 2.72 6.26 16.45
CA GLU A 32 4.05 6.66 16.03
C GLU A 32 4.72 5.60 15.16
N ARG A 33 4.72 4.35 15.62
CA ARG A 33 5.33 3.24 14.87
C ARG A 33 4.62 3.00 13.55
N PHE A 34 3.29 3.05 13.55
CA PHE A 34 2.49 2.89 12.33
C PHE A 34 2.82 3.99 11.32
N LEU A 35 2.91 5.24 11.77
CA LEU A 35 3.21 6.36 10.89
C LEU A 35 4.64 6.31 10.36
N CYS A 36 5.59 5.77 11.14
CA CYS A 36 6.94 5.50 10.64
C CYS A 36 6.93 4.48 9.51
N MET A 37 6.14 3.41 9.65
CA MET A 37 5.97 2.40 8.59
C MET A 37 5.38 3.05 7.34
N ALA A 38 4.33 3.84 7.49
CA ALA A 38 3.68 4.54 6.39
C ALA A 38 4.67 5.46 5.65
N SER A 39 5.50 6.19 6.38
CA SER A 39 6.51 7.07 5.79
C SER A 39 7.55 6.30 4.98
N ARG A 40 7.96 5.13 5.45
CA ARG A 40 8.88 4.26 4.70
C ARG A 40 8.25 3.80 3.38
N PHE A 41 7.00 3.38 3.41
CA PHE A 41 6.28 3.00 2.19
C PHE A 41 6.12 4.20 1.26
N ALA A 42 5.81 5.38 1.78
CA ALA A 42 5.71 6.60 0.97
C ALA A 42 7.03 6.91 0.26
N ASN A 43 8.15 6.73 0.95
CA ASN A 43 9.48 6.91 0.36
C ASN A 43 9.74 5.87 -0.75
N THR A 44 9.31 4.63 -0.55
CA THR A 44 9.41 3.58 -1.56
C THR A 44 8.61 3.93 -2.81
N LEU A 45 7.38 4.43 -2.64
CA LEU A 45 6.55 4.84 -3.77
C LEU A 45 7.20 5.99 -4.55
N ARG A 46 7.74 6.98 -3.87
CA ARG A 46 8.45 8.09 -4.51
C ARG A 46 9.70 7.64 -5.23
N ALA A 47 10.47 6.75 -4.61
CA ALA A 47 11.68 6.20 -5.24
C ALA A 47 11.35 5.40 -6.50
N ALA A 48 10.17 4.79 -6.56
CA ALA A 48 9.67 4.09 -7.75
C ALA A 48 9.12 5.03 -8.81
N GLY A 49 9.05 6.34 -8.53
CA GLY A 49 8.60 7.35 -9.47
C GLY A 49 7.11 7.67 -9.44
N LEU A 50 6.37 7.17 -8.46
CA LEU A 50 4.96 7.51 -8.32
C LEU A 50 4.78 8.92 -7.79
N THR A 51 3.84 9.63 -8.39
CA THR A 51 3.48 11.00 -8.00
C THR A 51 1.99 11.08 -7.69
N ALA A 52 1.55 12.22 -7.18
CA ALA A 52 0.13 12.43 -6.85
C ALA A 52 -0.74 12.17 -8.08
N GLY A 53 -1.82 11.43 -7.88
CA GLY A 53 -2.73 11.01 -8.94
C GLY A 53 -2.39 9.68 -9.60
N ASP A 54 -1.18 9.16 -9.39
CA ASP A 54 -0.82 7.82 -9.86
C ASP A 54 -1.60 6.77 -9.06
N ARG A 55 -1.79 5.61 -9.66
CA ARG A 55 -2.56 4.52 -9.05
C ARG A 55 -1.65 3.37 -8.66
N LEU A 56 -1.83 2.89 -7.44
CA LEU A 56 -1.15 1.73 -6.89
C LEU A 56 -2.17 0.62 -6.65
N ALA A 57 -2.01 -0.50 -7.34
CA ALA A 57 -2.84 -1.69 -7.11
C ALA A 57 -2.18 -2.55 -6.03
N VAL A 58 -2.97 -3.03 -5.07
CA VAL A 58 -2.45 -3.79 -3.92
C VAL A 58 -3.29 -5.05 -3.73
N GLN A 59 -2.67 -6.21 -3.93
CA GLN A 59 -3.30 -7.52 -3.73
C GLN A 59 -2.53 -8.28 -2.66
N VAL A 60 -2.84 -7.98 -1.39
CA VAL A 60 -2.15 -8.56 -0.25
C VAL A 60 -3.16 -8.91 0.84
N GLU A 61 -2.76 -9.80 1.73
CA GLU A 61 -3.57 -10.13 2.90
C GLU A 61 -3.64 -8.94 3.86
N LYS A 62 -4.71 -8.89 4.66
CA LYS A 62 -4.88 -7.83 5.65
C LYS A 62 -3.78 -7.93 6.69
N SER A 63 -3.10 -6.80 6.92
CA SER A 63 -2.02 -6.70 7.89
C SER A 63 -1.84 -5.23 8.29
N ALA A 64 -1.03 -4.99 9.33
CA ALA A 64 -0.65 -3.63 9.69
C ALA A 64 0.10 -2.95 8.55
N GLU A 65 0.94 -3.70 7.84
CA GLU A 65 1.72 -3.22 6.70
C GLU A 65 0.82 -2.83 5.53
N ALA A 66 -0.22 -3.62 5.25
CA ALA A 66 -1.19 -3.30 4.20
C ALA A 66 -1.92 -1.98 4.53
N LEU A 67 -2.29 -1.77 5.79
CA LEU A 67 -2.90 -0.52 6.23
C LEU A 67 -1.91 0.64 6.17
N ALA A 68 -0.63 0.39 6.47
CA ALA A 68 0.42 1.40 6.35
C ALA A 68 0.65 1.82 4.89
N ILE A 69 0.51 0.90 3.93
CA ILE A 69 0.56 1.23 2.51
C ILE A 69 -0.59 2.16 2.15
N TYR A 70 -1.79 1.90 2.66
CA TYR A 70 -2.93 2.81 2.46
C TYR A 70 -2.61 4.21 2.98
N ALA A 71 -2.08 4.30 4.21
CA ALA A 71 -1.69 5.58 4.79
C ALA A 71 -0.60 6.28 3.98
N ALA A 72 0.35 5.51 3.44
CA ALA A 72 1.40 6.04 2.55
C ALA A 72 0.81 6.62 1.27
N CYS A 73 -0.20 5.97 0.69
CA CYS A 73 -0.90 6.48 -0.47
C CYS A 73 -1.62 7.79 -0.15
N VAL A 74 -2.31 7.86 1.00
CA VAL A 74 -2.95 9.09 1.46
C VAL A 74 -1.92 10.20 1.62
N GLN A 75 -0.79 9.90 2.23
CA GLN A 75 0.29 10.87 2.46
C GLN A 75 0.86 11.41 1.15
N SER A 76 1.00 10.56 0.15
CA SER A 76 1.67 10.88 -1.12
C SER A 76 0.71 11.37 -2.21
N GLY A 77 -0.60 11.32 -1.97
CA GLY A 77 -1.60 11.63 -2.99
C GLY A 77 -1.77 10.53 -4.04
N VAL A 78 -1.20 9.36 -3.81
CA VAL A 78 -1.33 8.19 -4.69
C VAL A 78 -2.69 7.54 -4.43
N ILE A 79 -3.35 7.10 -5.50
CA ILE A 79 -4.66 6.44 -5.39
C ILE A 79 -4.44 4.96 -5.07
N PHE A 80 -4.99 4.54 -3.94
CA PHE A 80 -4.90 3.15 -3.45
C PHE A 80 -6.04 2.33 -4.06
N LEU A 81 -5.69 1.24 -4.75
CA LEU A 81 -6.65 0.33 -5.38
C LEU A 81 -6.50 -1.06 -4.76
N PRO A 82 -7.29 -1.38 -3.74
CA PRO A 82 -7.22 -2.72 -3.15
C PRO A 82 -7.83 -3.75 -4.09
N LEU A 83 -7.14 -4.86 -4.30
CA LEU A 83 -7.62 -5.99 -5.08
C LEU A 83 -7.86 -7.18 -4.16
N ASN A 84 -8.94 -7.91 -4.42
CA ASN A 84 -9.25 -9.12 -3.67
C ASN A 84 -8.15 -10.17 -3.91
N THR A 85 -7.65 -10.77 -2.84
CA THR A 85 -6.61 -11.81 -2.92
C THR A 85 -7.10 -13.07 -3.64
N ALA A 86 -8.40 -13.25 -3.76
CA ALA A 86 -9.00 -14.36 -4.51
C ALA A 86 -8.99 -14.13 -6.03
N TYR A 87 -8.69 -12.92 -6.49
CA TYR A 87 -8.64 -12.66 -7.93
C TYR A 87 -7.52 -13.46 -8.59
N LYS A 88 -7.85 -14.09 -9.72
CA LYS A 88 -6.89 -14.80 -10.55
C LYS A 88 -6.08 -13.82 -11.40
N PRO A 89 -4.92 -14.22 -11.93
CA PRO A 89 -4.09 -13.33 -12.75
C PRO A 89 -4.84 -12.63 -13.88
N ALA A 90 -5.76 -13.29 -14.56
CA ALA A 90 -6.54 -12.68 -15.62
C ALA A 90 -7.42 -11.53 -15.11
N GLU A 91 -7.98 -11.67 -13.90
CA GLU A 91 -8.78 -10.62 -13.29
C GLU A 91 -7.91 -9.44 -12.87
N VAL A 92 -6.73 -9.72 -12.30
CA VAL A 92 -5.75 -8.68 -11.95
C VAL A 92 -5.31 -7.91 -13.19
N ASP A 93 -5.04 -8.60 -14.29
CA ASP A 93 -4.68 -7.97 -15.56
C ASP A 93 -5.76 -6.99 -16.05
N TYR A 94 -7.02 -7.40 -15.94
CA TYR A 94 -8.14 -6.54 -16.30
C TYR A 94 -8.15 -5.25 -15.46
N PHE A 95 -8.03 -5.38 -14.13
CA PHE A 95 -8.06 -4.22 -13.26
C PHE A 95 -6.87 -3.29 -13.44
N ILE A 96 -5.69 -3.83 -13.70
CA ILE A 96 -4.49 -3.03 -13.99
C ILE A 96 -4.68 -2.25 -15.29
N CYS A 97 -5.20 -2.90 -16.33
CA CYS A 97 -5.45 -2.26 -17.61
C CYS A 97 -6.51 -1.16 -17.47
N ASP A 98 -7.63 -1.46 -16.81
CA ASP A 98 -8.76 -0.54 -16.65
C ASP A 98 -8.39 0.68 -15.81
N SER A 99 -7.64 0.47 -14.72
CA SER A 99 -7.27 1.54 -13.78
C SER A 99 -6.09 2.38 -14.24
N GLY A 100 -5.25 1.85 -15.11
CA GLY A 100 -3.98 2.51 -15.47
C GLY A 100 -2.98 2.51 -14.33
N ALA A 101 -3.02 1.52 -13.44
CA ALA A 101 -2.10 1.43 -12.32
C ALA A 101 -0.64 1.37 -12.79
N ARG A 102 0.24 2.12 -12.12
CA ARG A 102 1.67 2.16 -12.46
C ARG A 102 2.48 1.19 -11.63
N MET A 103 1.96 0.73 -10.51
CA MET A 103 2.65 -0.17 -9.60
C MET A 103 1.66 -1.18 -9.04
N LEU A 104 2.13 -2.39 -8.81
CA LEU A 104 1.38 -3.47 -8.17
C LEU A 104 2.19 -4.03 -7.01
N ILE A 105 1.59 -4.11 -5.84
CA ILE A 105 2.16 -4.82 -4.69
C ILE A 105 1.32 -6.08 -4.48
N ALA A 106 1.95 -7.25 -4.47
CA ALA A 106 1.24 -8.51 -4.39
C ALA A 106 2.02 -9.55 -3.59
N CYS A 107 1.30 -10.45 -2.93
CA CYS A 107 1.91 -11.59 -2.24
C CYS A 107 2.20 -12.74 -3.20
N ASP A 108 1.43 -12.91 -4.26
CA ASP A 108 1.70 -13.91 -5.30
C ASP A 108 2.34 -13.26 -6.53
N SER A 109 3.51 -12.68 -6.33
CA SER A 109 4.18 -11.93 -7.37
C SER A 109 4.66 -12.80 -8.53
N ALA A 110 5.00 -14.07 -8.28
CA ALA A 110 5.49 -14.96 -9.34
C ALA A 110 4.43 -15.17 -10.43
N ALA A 111 3.16 -15.36 -10.03
CA ALA A 111 2.06 -15.56 -10.98
C ALA A 111 1.73 -14.27 -11.74
N LEU A 112 2.03 -13.10 -11.17
CA LEU A 112 1.68 -11.80 -11.75
C LEU A 112 2.82 -11.16 -12.53
N HIS A 113 4.02 -11.71 -12.44
CA HIS A 113 5.20 -11.14 -13.11
C HIS A 113 5.01 -10.98 -14.62
N PRO A 114 4.46 -11.97 -15.37
CA PRO A 114 4.24 -11.79 -16.81
C PRO A 114 3.27 -10.65 -17.12
N ILE A 115 2.24 -10.48 -16.30
CA ILE A 115 1.26 -9.40 -16.47
C ILE A 115 1.90 -8.04 -16.25
N ALA A 116 2.66 -7.90 -15.18
CA ALA A 116 3.36 -6.65 -14.86
C ALA A 116 4.33 -6.29 -15.97
N ALA A 117 5.10 -7.26 -16.48
CA ALA A 117 6.03 -7.04 -17.58
C ALA A 117 5.33 -6.60 -18.87
N ALA A 118 4.20 -7.24 -19.21
CA ALA A 118 3.43 -6.93 -20.42
C ALA A 118 2.78 -5.54 -20.35
N ARG A 119 2.43 -5.08 -19.16
CA ARG A 119 1.77 -3.77 -18.95
C ARG A 119 2.74 -2.66 -18.55
N ASP A 120 4.03 -2.95 -18.44
CA ASP A 120 5.06 -2.01 -17.97
C ASP A 120 4.71 -1.45 -16.58
N VAL A 121 4.29 -2.34 -15.69
CA VAL A 121 3.91 -2.02 -14.31
C VAL A 121 5.02 -2.48 -13.37
N ILE A 122 5.38 -1.63 -12.42
CA ILE A 122 6.36 -1.96 -11.39
C ILE A 122 5.71 -2.96 -10.43
N LEU A 123 6.34 -4.13 -10.25
CA LEU A 123 5.83 -5.18 -9.36
C LEU A 123 6.71 -5.30 -8.12
N HIS A 124 6.11 -5.19 -6.94
CA HIS A 124 6.77 -5.46 -5.67
C HIS A 124 6.11 -6.63 -4.98
N HIS A 125 6.94 -7.52 -4.44
CA HIS A 125 6.48 -8.65 -3.65
C HIS A 125 6.33 -8.24 -2.19
N MET A 126 5.24 -8.69 -1.55
CA MET A 126 5.04 -8.53 -0.11
C MET A 126 4.45 -9.82 0.45
N GLU A 127 5.13 -10.41 1.43
CA GLU A 127 4.63 -11.63 2.09
C GLU A 127 3.33 -11.35 2.88
N ALA A 128 2.63 -12.41 3.26
CA ALA A 128 1.39 -12.30 4.03
C ALA A 128 1.59 -11.62 5.40
N ASP A 129 2.81 -11.67 5.94
CA ASP A 129 3.17 -10.99 7.19
C ASP A 129 3.59 -9.53 6.99
N GLY A 130 3.61 -9.05 5.74
CA GLY A 130 3.97 -7.68 5.40
C GLY A 130 5.45 -7.45 5.06
N SER A 131 6.26 -8.51 5.07
CA SER A 131 7.69 -8.38 4.77
C SER A 131 8.01 -8.25 3.29
#